data_e40a86b8768ab80cbef6476755934664
#
_entry.id   e40a86b8768ab80cbef6476755934664
#
_cell.length_a   1.000
_cell.length_b   1.000
_cell.length_c   1.000
_cell.angle_alpha   90.00
_cell.angle_beta   90.00
_cell.angle_gamma   90.00
#
_symmetry.space_group_name_H-M   'P 1'
#
loop_
_entity.id
_entity.type
_entity.pdbx_description
1 polymer ?
#
loop_
_entity_poly.entity_id
_entity_poly.type
_entity_poly.pdbx_seq_one_letter_code
_entity_poly.pdbx_strand_id
1 'polypeptide(L)'
;MSIFLTVALLHFFAVASPGPDFVLVSQQSFRYGRMVAIWTSGGIALGILFHVAISLTGLSLLLQSQPDLFWYLKLAASLYIGYLGFASLISKDPVNLQKNSIGQEDRYIKSISTGFLTNVLNPKAFIFFITVFTLVINEDTGLFIKGLLGMYMSLATFIWFSLVSILLTNQKATERFKKAIPWLEKITGLFLIVLAIQIILRESF
;
A
#
# COMPACT_ATOMS: atom_id res chain seq x y z
N MET A 1 -21.58 -6.51 -5.38
CA MET A 1 -20.82 -5.27 -5.11
C MET A 1 -20.06 -4.94 -6.39
N SER A 2 -19.98 -3.68 -6.83
CA SER A 2 -19.22 -3.36 -8.04
C SER A 2 -17.74 -3.64 -7.82
N ILE A 3 -17.03 -4.11 -8.84
CA ILE A 3 -15.58 -4.40 -8.76
C ILE A 3 -14.80 -3.17 -8.28
N PHE A 4 -15.22 -1.97 -8.70
CA PHE A 4 -14.63 -0.71 -8.24
C PHE A 4 -14.74 -0.55 -6.72
N LEU A 5 -15.91 -0.76 -6.14
CA LEU A 5 -16.10 -0.60 -4.69
C LEU A 5 -15.28 -1.63 -3.91
N THR A 6 -15.22 -2.86 -4.39
CA THR A 6 -14.36 -3.91 -3.79
C THR A 6 -12.90 -3.50 -3.78
N VAL A 7 -12.37 -3.11 -4.95
CA VAL A 7 -10.97 -2.67 -5.08
C VAL A 7 -10.69 -1.43 -4.26
N ALA A 8 -11.63 -0.46 -4.23
CA ALA A 8 -11.49 0.78 -3.47
C ALA A 8 -11.38 0.51 -1.96
N LEU A 9 -12.25 -0.35 -1.41
CA LEU A 9 -12.21 -0.72 0.00
C LEU A 9 -10.93 -1.49 0.35
N LEU A 10 -10.58 -2.49 -0.45
CA LEU A 10 -9.35 -3.27 -0.26
C LEU A 10 -8.11 -2.36 -0.27
N HIS A 11 -8.03 -1.48 -1.25
CA HIS A 11 -6.92 -0.55 -1.38
C HIS A 11 -6.87 0.45 -0.22
N PHE A 12 -8.02 1.01 0.18
CA PHE A 12 -8.07 1.93 1.32
C PHE A 12 -7.51 1.29 2.59
N PHE A 13 -7.95 0.09 2.94
CA PHE A 13 -7.43 -0.61 4.13
C PHE A 13 -5.96 -1.00 3.99
N ALA A 14 -5.53 -1.38 2.80
CA ALA A 14 -4.13 -1.68 2.56
C ALA A 14 -3.23 -0.46 2.74
N VAL A 15 -3.61 0.71 2.20
CA VAL A 15 -2.80 1.94 2.27
C VAL A 15 -2.88 2.61 3.64
N ALA A 16 -4.02 2.51 4.33
CA ALA A 16 -4.20 3.05 5.68
C ALA A 16 -3.44 2.24 6.75
N SER A 17 -3.16 0.97 6.47
CA SER A 17 -2.38 0.11 7.37
C SER A 17 -0.95 0.62 7.51
N PRO A 18 -0.46 0.82 8.74
CA PRO A 18 0.93 1.17 8.98
C PRO A 18 1.89 0.18 8.31
N GLY A 19 2.89 0.71 7.62
CA GLY A 19 3.88 -0.07 6.87
C GLY A 19 5.03 0.83 6.43
N PRO A 20 5.98 0.32 5.62
CA PRO A 20 7.16 1.08 5.20
C PRO A 20 6.84 2.45 4.60
N ASP A 21 5.82 2.54 3.73
CA ASP A 21 5.40 3.79 3.10
C ASP A 21 4.88 4.80 4.13
N PHE A 22 4.05 4.35 5.07
CA PHE A 22 3.53 5.19 6.15
C PHE A 22 4.65 5.69 7.06
N VAL A 23 5.58 4.81 7.45
CA VAL A 23 6.74 5.16 8.29
C VAL A 23 7.61 6.19 7.57
N LEU A 24 7.91 5.99 6.29
CA LEU A 24 8.68 6.93 5.49
C LEU A 24 8.02 8.31 5.44
N VAL A 25 6.74 8.39 5.04
CA VAL A 25 6.02 9.67 4.95
C VAL A 25 5.96 10.37 6.30
N SER A 26 5.72 9.63 7.37
CA SER A 26 5.72 10.17 8.74
C SER A 26 7.08 10.75 9.10
N GLN A 27 8.17 10.02 8.87
CA GLN A 27 9.53 10.49 9.13
C GLN A 27 9.87 11.73 8.30
N GLN A 28 9.52 11.74 7.01
CA GLN A 28 9.74 12.89 6.13
C GLN A 28 8.96 14.12 6.60
N SER A 29 7.71 13.93 7.03
CA SER A 29 6.87 15.01 7.58
C SER A 29 7.48 15.66 8.82
N PHE A 30 8.02 14.83 9.74
CA PHE A 30 8.62 15.33 10.98
C PHE A 30 10.02 15.94 10.79
N ARG A 31 10.84 15.32 9.93
CA ARG A 31 12.24 15.74 9.75
C ARG A 31 12.36 16.93 8.82
N TYR A 32 11.57 16.98 7.74
CA TYR A 32 11.76 17.90 6.64
C TYR A 32 10.52 18.71 6.28
N GLY A 33 9.42 18.47 6.97
CA GLY A 33 8.17 19.21 6.79
C GLY A 33 7.28 18.65 5.67
N ARG A 34 6.07 19.22 5.61
CA ARG A 34 4.97 18.71 4.77
C ARG A 34 5.31 18.61 3.28
N MET A 35 6.03 19.59 2.72
CA MET A 35 6.30 19.61 1.28
C MET A 35 7.19 18.45 0.85
N VAL A 36 8.25 18.16 1.59
CA VAL A 36 9.13 17.03 1.33
C VAL A 36 8.35 15.70 1.41
N ALA A 37 7.48 15.57 2.41
CA ALA A 37 6.64 14.39 2.56
C ALA A 37 5.59 14.25 1.44
N ILE A 38 5.02 15.34 0.92
CA ILE A 38 4.13 15.32 -0.24
C ILE A 38 4.87 14.85 -1.50
N TRP A 39 6.10 15.32 -1.73
CA TRP A 39 6.93 14.82 -2.84
C TRP A 39 7.28 13.33 -2.66
N THR A 40 7.55 12.89 -1.43
CA THR A 40 7.70 11.47 -1.11
C THR A 40 6.43 10.68 -1.45
N SER A 41 5.26 11.21 -1.12
CA SER A 41 3.96 10.61 -1.46
C SER A 41 3.75 10.49 -2.97
N GLY A 42 4.23 11.47 -3.75
CA GLY A 42 4.29 11.41 -5.21
C GLY A 42 5.15 10.25 -5.71
N GLY A 43 6.31 10.05 -5.10
CA GLY A 43 7.18 8.91 -5.39
C GLY A 43 6.52 7.56 -5.10
N ILE A 44 5.85 7.43 -3.95
CA ILE A 44 5.08 6.23 -3.60
C ILE A 44 3.99 5.97 -4.64
N ALA A 45 3.24 7.00 -5.05
CA ALA A 45 2.19 6.88 -6.08
C ALA A 45 2.74 6.41 -7.44
N LEU A 46 3.94 6.83 -7.82
CA LEU A 46 4.64 6.31 -9.00
C LEU A 46 5.01 4.84 -8.82
N GLY A 47 5.44 4.42 -7.62
CA GLY A 47 5.68 3.03 -7.27
C GLY A 47 4.43 2.16 -7.42
N ILE A 48 3.26 2.67 -7.06
CA ILE A 48 1.96 2.01 -7.31
C ILE A 48 1.76 1.74 -8.81
N LEU A 49 2.00 2.73 -9.67
CA LEU A 49 1.88 2.53 -11.13
C LEU A 49 2.86 1.49 -11.65
N PHE A 50 4.05 1.41 -11.08
CA PHE A 50 5.02 0.36 -11.41
C PHE A 50 4.48 -1.04 -11.03
N HIS A 51 3.91 -1.21 -9.84
CA HIS A 51 3.27 -2.47 -9.43
C HIS A 51 2.09 -2.83 -10.33
N VAL A 52 1.26 -1.84 -10.71
CA VAL A 52 0.17 -2.04 -11.65
C VAL A 52 0.70 -2.53 -13.01
N ALA A 53 1.74 -1.89 -13.54
CA ALA A 53 2.35 -2.29 -14.81
C ALA A 53 2.87 -3.73 -14.76
N ILE A 54 3.58 -4.12 -13.70
CA ILE A 54 4.06 -5.49 -13.51
C ILE A 54 2.87 -6.45 -13.39
N SER A 55 1.84 -6.11 -12.64
CA SER A 55 0.68 -6.97 -12.46
C SER A 55 -0.09 -7.18 -13.78
N LEU A 56 -0.16 -6.16 -14.63
CA LEU A 56 -0.82 -6.25 -15.93
C LEU A 56 -0.03 -7.06 -16.96
N THR A 57 1.30 -6.94 -16.96
CA THR A 57 2.16 -7.60 -17.95
C THR A 57 2.65 -8.96 -17.50
N GLY A 58 3.20 -9.06 -16.30
CA GLY A 58 3.85 -10.27 -15.81
C GLY A 58 2.86 -11.37 -15.43
N LEU A 59 1.72 -10.98 -14.88
CA LEU A 59 0.74 -11.94 -14.38
C LEU A 59 0.01 -12.66 -15.50
N SER A 60 -0.34 -11.97 -16.57
CA SER A 60 -0.99 -12.59 -17.74
C SER A 60 -0.11 -13.67 -18.38
N LEU A 61 1.20 -13.45 -18.40
CA LEU A 61 2.17 -14.43 -18.92
C LEU A 61 2.32 -15.64 -17.97
N LEU A 62 2.32 -15.41 -16.66
CA LEU A 62 2.44 -16.49 -15.66
C LEU A 62 1.21 -17.39 -15.64
N LEU A 63 0.01 -16.81 -15.70
CA LEU A 63 -1.25 -17.57 -15.71
C LEU A 63 -1.37 -18.51 -16.94
N GLN A 64 -0.90 -18.03 -18.10
CA GLN A 64 -0.95 -18.82 -19.33
C GLN A 64 0.08 -19.95 -19.36
N SER A 65 1.23 -19.79 -18.70
CA SER A 65 2.36 -20.71 -18.84
C SER A 65 2.48 -21.74 -17.71
N GLN A 66 2.01 -21.44 -16.50
CA GLN A 66 2.30 -22.23 -15.29
C GLN A 66 1.15 -22.18 -14.27
N PRO A 67 0.06 -22.98 -14.42
CA PRO A 67 -1.07 -22.99 -13.47
C PRO A 67 -0.65 -23.33 -12.04
N ASP A 68 0.30 -24.26 -11.86
CA ASP A 68 0.79 -24.65 -10.53
C ASP A 68 1.52 -23.51 -9.82
N LEU A 69 2.27 -22.72 -10.58
CA LEU A 69 2.96 -21.54 -10.03
C LEU A 69 1.97 -20.49 -9.52
N PHE A 70 0.81 -20.37 -10.19
CA PHE A 70 -0.27 -19.49 -9.72
C PHE A 70 -0.81 -19.94 -8.35
N TRP A 71 -1.00 -21.23 -8.15
CA TRP A 71 -1.44 -21.76 -6.86
C TRP A 71 -0.43 -21.48 -5.74
N TYR A 72 0.86 -21.69 -5.98
CA TYR A 72 1.90 -21.35 -5.01
C TYR A 72 1.97 -19.84 -4.72
N LEU A 73 1.83 -18.98 -5.73
CA LEU A 73 1.77 -17.53 -5.54
C LEU A 73 0.55 -17.11 -4.71
N LYS A 74 -0.62 -17.70 -4.99
CA LYS A 74 -1.84 -17.49 -4.23
C LYS A 74 -1.65 -17.87 -2.75
N LEU A 75 -1.07 -19.02 -2.49
CA LEU A 75 -0.79 -19.50 -1.14
C LEU A 75 0.21 -18.57 -0.42
N ALA A 76 1.33 -18.24 -1.05
CA ALA A 76 2.34 -17.34 -0.50
C ALA A 76 1.77 -15.94 -0.21
N ALA A 77 0.98 -15.38 -1.14
CA ALA A 77 0.31 -14.10 -0.97
C ALA A 77 -0.67 -14.13 0.22
N SER A 78 -1.48 -15.18 0.32
CA SER A 78 -2.45 -15.33 1.42
C SER A 78 -1.77 -15.45 2.78
N LEU A 79 -0.72 -16.26 2.89
CA LEU A 79 0.07 -16.42 4.10
C LEU A 79 0.74 -15.10 4.51
N TYR A 80 1.29 -14.37 3.54
CA TYR A 80 1.94 -13.09 3.81
C TYR A 80 0.94 -12.01 4.24
N ILE A 81 -0.22 -11.90 3.57
CA ILE A 81 -1.28 -10.96 3.95
C ILE A 81 -1.82 -11.32 5.35
N GLY A 82 -2.00 -12.60 5.64
CA GLY A 82 -2.39 -13.09 6.96
C GLY A 82 -1.35 -12.74 8.03
N TYR A 83 -0.06 -12.92 7.73
CA TYR A 83 1.04 -12.49 8.60
C TYR A 83 1.03 -11.00 8.87
N LEU A 84 0.86 -10.15 7.83
CA LEU A 84 0.76 -8.69 8.00
C LEU A 84 -0.44 -8.31 8.84
N GLY A 85 -1.59 -8.98 8.64
CA GLY A 85 -2.79 -8.77 9.44
C GLY A 85 -2.54 -9.13 10.91
N PHE A 86 -1.93 -10.27 11.19
CA PHE A 86 -1.58 -10.69 12.53
C PHE A 86 -0.55 -9.75 13.18
N ALA A 87 0.51 -9.39 12.47
CA ALA A 87 1.51 -8.44 12.94
C ALA A 87 0.89 -7.08 13.30
N SER A 88 -0.08 -6.61 12.50
CA SER A 88 -0.83 -5.38 12.77
C SER A 88 -1.70 -5.47 14.03
N LEU A 89 -2.29 -6.64 14.32
CA LEU A 89 -3.09 -6.85 15.55
C LEU A 89 -2.24 -6.84 16.82
N ILE A 90 -1.02 -7.37 16.78
CA ILE A 90 -0.13 -7.48 17.95
C ILE A 90 0.84 -6.32 18.10
N SER A 91 0.86 -5.38 17.12
CA SER A 91 1.73 -4.20 17.16
C SER A 91 1.50 -3.41 18.45
N LYS A 92 2.59 -3.19 19.19
CA LYS A 92 2.62 -2.38 20.44
C LYS A 92 3.53 -1.18 20.31
N ASP A 93 4.29 -1.08 19.22
CA ASP A 93 5.31 -0.05 19.09
C ASP A 93 4.72 1.23 18.52
N PRO A 94 4.76 2.33 19.29
CA PRO A 94 4.48 3.65 18.73
C PRO A 94 5.54 3.96 17.68
N VAL A 95 5.10 4.40 16.50
CA VAL A 95 6.00 4.86 15.42
C VAL A 95 7.02 5.86 16.01
N ASN A 96 8.29 5.46 16.07
CA ASN A 96 9.34 6.28 16.68
C ASN A 96 9.71 7.45 15.75
N LEU A 97 9.37 8.65 16.17
CA LEU A 97 9.42 9.87 15.36
C LEU A 97 10.54 10.80 15.89
N GLN A 98 11.80 10.48 15.59
CA GLN A 98 12.94 11.32 15.98
C GLN A 98 13.22 12.41 14.94
N LYS A 99 13.49 13.62 15.44
CA LYS A 99 13.86 14.81 14.64
C LYS A 99 15.36 14.85 14.33
N ASN A 100 15.74 14.94 13.05
CA ASN A 100 17.10 15.29 12.61
C ASN A 100 17.04 16.26 11.42
N SER A 101 17.94 17.24 11.39
CA SER A 101 17.95 18.34 10.41
C SER A 101 19.07 18.18 9.37
N ILE A 102 18.78 18.27 8.10
CA ILE A 102 19.74 18.32 6.97
C ILE A 102 19.22 19.26 5.86
N GLY A 103 20.11 19.97 5.14
CA GLY A 103 19.90 21.02 4.14
C GLY A 103 18.91 20.84 2.95
N GLN A 104 18.60 21.91 2.19
CA GLN A 104 17.27 22.10 1.54
C GLN A 104 17.13 21.90 0.01
N GLU A 105 18.14 21.96 -0.82
CA GLU A 105 17.93 22.18 -2.27
C GLU A 105 17.82 20.95 -3.18
N ASP A 106 18.42 19.79 -2.83
CA ASP A 106 18.27 18.55 -3.62
C ASP A 106 17.15 17.63 -3.13
N ARG A 107 16.26 18.15 -2.27
CA ARG A 107 15.37 17.32 -1.48
C ARG A 107 14.19 16.75 -2.24
N TYR A 108 13.59 17.48 -3.16
CA TYR A 108 12.32 17.04 -3.77
C TYR A 108 12.52 15.85 -4.71
N ILE A 109 13.52 15.91 -5.58
CA ILE A 109 13.85 14.79 -6.48
C ILE A 109 14.26 13.56 -5.67
N LYS A 110 15.13 13.77 -4.67
CA LYS A 110 15.53 12.69 -3.74
C LYS A 110 14.35 12.11 -2.98
N SER A 111 13.38 12.94 -2.60
CA SER A 111 12.17 12.50 -1.90
C SER A 111 11.26 11.67 -2.78
N ILE A 112 11.07 12.04 -4.05
CA ILE A 112 10.36 11.23 -5.04
C ILE A 112 11.06 9.89 -5.21
N SER A 113 12.37 9.89 -5.45
CA SER A 113 13.14 8.67 -5.65
C SER A 113 13.08 7.76 -4.42
N THR A 114 13.19 8.34 -3.21
CA THR A 114 13.08 7.57 -1.97
C THR A 114 11.69 6.97 -1.81
N GLY A 115 10.62 7.75 -2.05
CA GLY A 115 9.24 7.26 -2.01
C GLY A 115 8.99 6.14 -3.03
N PHE A 116 9.45 6.34 -4.26
CA PHE A 116 9.35 5.34 -5.32
C PHE A 116 10.05 4.03 -4.95
N LEU A 117 11.33 4.09 -4.58
CA LEU A 117 12.10 2.91 -4.23
C LEU A 117 11.54 2.20 -3.00
N THR A 118 11.11 2.94 -1.99
CA THR A 118 10.49 2.35 -0.80
C THR A 118 9.23 1.57 -1.17
N ASN A 119 8.36 2.12 -2.02
CA ASN A 119 7.15 1.44 -2.44
C ASN A 119 7.43 0.26 -3.37
N VAL A 120 8.29 0.41 -4.37
CA VAL A 120 8.66 -0.67 -5.31
C VAL A 120 9.29 -1.86 -4.57
N LEU A 121 10.12 -1.60 -3.57
CA LEU A 121 10.75 -2.64 -2.75
C LEU A 121 9.88 -3.08 -1.57
N ASN A 122 8.68 -2.50 -1.42
CA ASN A 122 7.76 -2.85 -0.35
C ASN A 122 7.03 -4.18 -0.65
N PRO A 123 7.36 -5.28 0.06
CA PRO A 123 6.73 -6.56 -0.22
C PRO A 123 5.21 -6.54 0.05
N LYS A 124 4.75 -5.70 0.96
CA LYS A 124 3.31 -5.50 1.22
C LYS A 124 2.60 -4.94 -0.01
N ALA A 125 3.15 -3.90 -0.65
CA ALA A 125 2.60 -3.32 -1.87
C ALA A 125 2.63 -4.34 -3.02
N PHE A 126 3.78 -4.96 -3.26
CA PHE A 126 3.96 -5.94 -4.31
C PHE A 126 2.92 -7.07 -4.24
N ILE A 127 2.80 -7.74 -3.09
CA ILE A 127 1.87 -8.84 -2.91
C ILE A 127 0.42 -8.36 -2.99
N PHE A 128 0.10 -7.19 -2.45
CA PHE A 128 -1.23 -6.60 -2.56
C PHE A 128 -1.65 -6.41 -4.03
N PHE A 129 -0.78 -5.82 -4.86
CA PHE A 129 -1.11 -5.57 -6.27
C PHE A 129 -1.23 -6.85 -7.07
N ILE A 130 -0.34 -7.82 -6.88
CA ILE A 130 -0.49 -9.15 -7.49
C ILE A 130 -1.85 -9.75 -7.10
N THR A 131 -2.19 -9.76 -5.81
CA THR A 131 -3.43 -10.32 -5.31
C THR A 131 -4.66 -9.65 -5.91
N VAL A 132 -4.71 -8.32 -5.93
CA VAL A 132 -5.85 -7.57 -6.47
C VAL A 132 -6.04 -7.84 -7.95
N PHE A 133 -4.97 -7.79 -8.73
CA PHE A 133 -5.04 -7.97 -10.18
C PHE A 133 -5.23 -9.42 -10.62
N THR A 134 -4.95 -10.40 -9.74
CA THR A 134 -5.10 -11.81 -10.04
C THR A 134 -6.39 -12.41 -9.50
N LEU A 135 -6.72 -12.08 -8.25
CA LEU A 135 -7.77 -12.80 -7.52
C LEU A 135 -9.04 -11.97 -7.33
N VAL A 136 -8.95 -10.63 -7.45
CA VAL A 136 -10.09 -9.74 -7.21
C VAL A 136 -10.66 -9.20 -8.52
N ILE A 137 -9.80 -8.79 -9.46
CA ILE A 137 -10.22 -8.30 -10.76
C ILE A 137 -10.40 -9.49 -11.70
N ASN A 138 -11.59 -9.64 -12.28
CA ASN A 138 -11.88 -10.73 -13.19
C ASN A 138 -10.96 -10.69 -14.42
N GLU A 139 -10.61 -11.86 -14.95
CA GLU A 139 -9.77 -12.00 -16.15
C GLU A 139 -10.38 -11.28 -17.36
N ASP A 140 -11.69 -11.39 -17.52
CA ASP A 140 -12.46 -10.75 -18.60
C ASP A 140 -12.53 -9.22 -18.49
N THR A 141 -12.06 -8.64 -17.38
CA THR A 141 -12.02 -7.18 -17.23
C THR A 141 -11.04 -6.59 -18.24
N GLY A 142 -11.54 -5.77 -19.16
CA GLY A 142 -10.73 -5.14 -20.21
C GLY A 142 -9.55 -4.35 -19.65
N LEU A 143 -8.43 -4.36 -20.38
CA LEU A 143 -7.18 -3.69 -20.00
C LEU A 143 -7.37 -2.22 -19.63
N PHE A 144 -8.25 -1.52 -20.33
CA PHE A 144 -8.60 -0.12 -20.05
C PHE A 144 -9.17 0.05 -18.63
N ILE A 145 -10.10 -0.80 -18.21
CA ILE A 145 -10.69 -0.75 -16.85
C ILE A 145 -9.64 -1.10 -15.81
N LYS A 146 -8.81 -2.10 -16.06
CA LYS A 146 -7.68 -2.45 -15.19
C LYS A 146 -6.71 -1.27 -15.01
N GLY A 147 -6.41 -0.56 -16.09
CA GLY A 147 -5.59 0.66 -16.07
C GLY A 147 -6.23 1.80 -15.27
N LEU A 148 -7.54 2.01 -15.43
CA LEU A 148 -8.28 3.02 -14.65
C LEU A 148 -8.29 2.69 -13.16
N LEU A 149 -8.45 1.42 -12.76
CA LEU A 149 -8.35 1.00 -11.37
C LEU A 149 -6.95 1.25 -10.81
N GLY A 150 -5.89 0.97 -11.59
CA GLY A 150 -4.52 1.27 -11.21
C GLY A 150 -4.26 2.76 -11.02
N MET A 151 -4.76 3.59 -11.93
CA MET A 151 -4.67 5.05 -11.84
C MET A 151 -5.41 5.57 -10.60
N TYR A 152 -6.62 5.07 -10.35
CA TYR A 152 -7.37 5.37 -9.13
C TYR A 152 -6.56 5.05 -7.88
N MET A 153 -5.98 3.84 -7.79
CA MET A 153 -5.20 3.42 -6.62
C MET A 153 -3.96 4.29 -6.42
N SER A 154 -3.26 4.66 -7.49
CA SER A 154 -2.12 5.59 -7.42
C SER A 154 -2.53 6.97 -6.90
N LEU A 155 -3.59 7.54 -7.45
CA LEU A 155 -4.10 8.85 -7.03
C LEU A 155 -4.61 8.83 -5.59
N ALA A 156 -5.36 7.79 -5.21
CA ALA A 156 -5.86 7.61 -3.85
C ALA A 156 -4.71 7.47 -2.83
N THR A 157 -3.64 6.75 -3.19
CA THR A 157 -2.41 6.65 -2.37
C THR A 157 -1.74 8.01 -2.21
N PHE A 158 -1.59 8.76 -3.31
CA PHE A 158 -1.02 10.11 -3.26
C PHE A 158 -1.82 11.03 -2.33
N ILE A 159 -3.14 11.05 -2.50
CA ILE A 159 -4.04 11.87 -1.67
C ILE A 159 -3.94 11.45 -0.20
N TRP A 160 -4.01 10.14 0.08
CA TRP A 160 -3.93 9.62 1.45
C TRP A 160 -2.65 10.05 2.15
N PHE A 161 -1.48 9.81 1.56
CA PHE A 161 -0.21 10.15 2.18
C PHE A 161 0.07 11.65 2.20
N SER A 162 -0.47 12.42 1.26
CA SER A 162 -0.44 13.88 1.32
C SER A 162 -1.26 14.42 2.49
N LEU A 163 -2.45 13.86 2.74
CA LEU A 163 -3.26 14.19 3.92
C LEU A 163 -2.54 13.82 5.22
N VAL A 164 -1.95 12.63 5.29
CA VAL A 164 -1.12 12.20 6.42
C VAL A 164 0.03 13.20 6.65
N SER A 165 0.71 13.63 5.58
CA SER A 165 1.80 14.62 5.66
C SER A 165 1.34 15.95 6.27
N ILE A 166 0.17 16.43 5.84
CA ILE A 166 -0.41 17.69 6.35
C ILE A 166 -0.81 17.54 7.82
N LEU A 167 -1.46 16.42 8.17
CA LEU A 167 -1.88 16.14 9.54
C LEU A 167 -0.71 16.03 10.50
N LEU A 168 0.35 15.34 10.10
CA LEU A 168 1.51 15.09 10.95
C LEU A 168 2.43 16.33 11.13
N THR A 169 2.27 17.37 10.32
CA THR A 169 2.96 18.65 10.52
C THR A 169 2.23 19.59 11.47
N ASN A 170 0.98 19.29 11.83
CA ASN A 170 0.22 20.05 12.83
C ASN A 170 0.29 19.34 14.19
N GLN A 171 0.84 20.00 15.21
CA GLN A 171 1.08 19.40 16.53
C GLN A 171 -0.19 18.85 17.19
N LYS A 172 -1.31 19.59 17.13
CA LYS A 172 -2.59 19.14 17.70
C LYS A 172 -3.19 17.95 16.94
N ALA A 173 -3.06 17.94 15.62
CA ALA A 173 -3.52 16.83 14.79
C ALA A 173 -2.65 15.58 15.00
N THR A 174 -1.34 15.75 15.16
CA THR A 174 -0.39 14.67 15.45
C THR A 174 -0.75 13.92 16.72
N GLU A 175 -1.09 14.61 17.80
CA GLU A 175 -1.48 14.01 19.07
C GLU A 175 -2.77 13.17 18.95
N ARG A 176 -3.76 13.68 18.20
CA ARG A 176 -5.02 12.93 17.93
C ARG A 176 -4.75 11.72 17.04
N PHE A 177 -3.93 11.89 16.02
CA PHE A 177 -3.61 10.83 15.07
C PHE A 177 -2.82 9.70 15.74
N LYS A 178 -1.83 10.00 16.59
CA LYS A 178 -1.12 9.01 17.40
C LYS A 178 -2.08 8.14 18.22
N LYS A 179 -3.16 8.72 18.77
CA LYS A 179 -4.19 7.97 19.50
C LYS A 179 -5.05 7.08 18.59
N ALA A 180 -5.20 7.44 17.32
CA ALA A 180 -5.98 6.65 16.35
C ALA A 180 -5.18 5.50 15.73
N ILE A 181 -3.84 5.59 15.69
CA ILE A 181 -2.96 4.56 15.08
C ILE A 181 -3.27 3.15 15.62
N PRO A 182 -3.36 2.88 16.94
CA PRO A 182 -3.61 1.52 17.44
C PRO A 182 -4.96 0.96 16.99
N TRP A 183 -5.97 1.82 16.81
CA TRP A 183 -7.27 1.41 16.28
C TRP A 183 -7.21 1.09 14.79
N LEU A 184 -6.52 1.93 14.00
CA LEU A 184 -6.28 1.68 12.58
C LEU A 184 -5.53 0.37 12.37
N GLU A 185 -4.50 0.08 13.18
CA GLU A 185 -3.76 -1.18 13.14
C GLU A 185 -4.66 -2.39 13.38
N LYS A 186 -5.52 -2.34 14.41
CA LYS A 186 -6.43 -3.45 14.73
C LYS A 186 -7.48 -3.69 13.64
N ILE A 187 -8.13 -2.62 13.17
CA ILE A 187 -9.15 -2.72 12.11
C ILE A 187 -8.52 -3.28 10.83
N THR A 188 -7.36 -2.74 10.45
CA THR A 188 -6.64 -3.20 9.26
C THR A 188 -6.14 -4.63 9.43
N GLY A 189 -5.61 -4.97 10.61
CA GLY A 189 -5.17 -6.32 10.90
C GLY A 189 -6.28 -7.35 10.74
N LEU A 190 -7.45 -7.09 11.32
CA LEU A 190 -8.63 -7.95 11.17
C LEU A 190 -9.06 -8.06 9.70
N PHE A 191 -9.11 -6.94 8.99
CA PHE A 191 -9.47 -6.90 7.58
C PHE A 191 -8.52 -7.73 6.71
N LEU A 192 -7.20 -7.60 6.90
CA LEU A 192 -6.19 -8.37 6.15
C LEU A 192 -6.29 -9.87 6.44
N ILE A 193 -6.59 -10.28 7.68
CA ILE A 193 -6.80 -11.70 8.01
C ILE A 193 -8.04 -12.24 7.31
N VAL A 194 -9.16 -11.52 7.34
CA VAL A 194 -10.37 -11.94 6.63
C VAL A 194 -10.11 -12.06 5.13
N LEU A 195 -9.37 -11.10 4.54
CA LEU A 195 -8.97 -11.15 3.15
C LEU A 195 -8.10 -12.39 2.85
N ALA A 196 -7.10 -12.66 3.68
CA ALA A 196 -6.22 -13.82 3.51
C ALA A 196 -7.03 -15.14 3.50
N ILE A 197 -7.98 -15.28 4.42
CA ILE A 197 -8.88 -16.44 4.49
C ILE A 197 -9.75 -16.52 3.22
N GLN A 198 -10.33 -15.43 2.77
CA GLN A 198 -11.14 -15.40 1.54
C GLN A 198 -10.34 -15.82 0.31
N ILE A 199 -9.07 -15.37 0.21
CA ILE A 199 -8.19 -15.74 -0.90
C ILE A 199 -7.90 -17.24 -0.90
N ILE A 200 -7.63 -17.84 0.27
CA ILE A 200 -7.38 -19.29 0.37
C ILE A 200 -8.63 -20.10 0.02
N LEU A 201 -9.79 -19.69 0.53
CA LEU A 201 -11.05 -20.42 0.35
C LEU A 201 -11.65 -20.27 -1.06
N ARG A 202 -11.24 -19.26 -1.83
CA ARG A 202 -11.69 -19.09 -3.20
C ARG A 202 -11.07 -20.18 -4.06
N GLU A 203 -11.90 -21.10 -4.55
CA GLU A 203 -11.46 -22.17 -5.44
C GLU A 203 -10.74 -21.59 -6.67
N SER A 204 -9.59 -22.17 -7.00
CA SER A 204 -8.87 -21.85 -8.23
C SER A 204 -9.65 -22.48 -9.39
N PHE A 205 -10.05 -21.65 -10.32
CA PHE A 205 -10.65 -22.13 -11.58
C PHE A 205 -9.62 -22.90 -12.40
#